data_0e8722edbcccacab2ab6a072f7379624
#
_entry.id   0e8722edbcccacab2ab6a072f7379624
#
_cell.length_a   1.000
_cell.length_b   1.000
_cell.length_c   1.000
_cell.angle_alpha   90.00
_cell.angle_beta   90.00
_cell.angle_gamma   90.00
#
_symmetry.space_group_name_H-M   'P 1'
#
loop_
_entity.id
_entity.type
_entity.pdbx_description
1 polymer ?
#
loop_
_entity_poly.entity_id
_entity_poly.type
_entity_poly.pdbx_seq_one_letter_code
_entity_poly.pdbx_strand_id
1 'polypeptide(L)'
;MALGRQKKTSHHIIYYNSVKIRNIICIAAVSAVAVGAIARDNVAEEVVWTVGDAPIYKSEVEQAYQDMLQDRMPVKGDPYCTIPEMLAIQKLYLHQAEIDTVEVNEGQVMSQVESQINFLIDQLGSKDKVEQYFRKPLPDLRDYYKENIGNRYRVQMVQQSLTKDIKTTPAEVRRYFNSLPQDSIPYVPLQVEVQILTINPVVPRQEIDDVKARLRDYADRVNRGESEFSTLAILYSEAPEAVRGGETGFMGRGEMVPEYAAVAYNLKDTKKASKIVETEFGYHIIQLIEKRGDRINTRHILLRPKVSDKDLTDATTRLDSLRKDIVDKHKGTFEEAVAVVSKDKDTRNSRGVMVNRNTGTTRFEMSQLPQDIARAVASMEPGEISKPIIMKDPRRDREIVALVKLMARHEPHRANLGDDYQQIKGMYEDSRRQKILDEWLEKKIDETYVRIEDGWRNCEFEHKNWIKTTAGEDK
;
A
#
# COMPACT_ATOMS: atom_id res chain seq x y z
N MET A 1 -27.67 -10.29 -55.10
CA MET A 1 -28.22 -11.29 -54.16
C MET A 1 -27.11 -12.11 -53.57
N ALA A 2 -27.13 -12.30 -52.30
CA ALA A 2 -26.30 -13.07 -51.38
C ALA A 2 -25.36 -12.19 -50.51
N LEU A 3 -25.95 -11.83 -49.37
CA LEU A 3 -25.27 -11.23 -48.19
C LEU A 3 -24.48 -12.31 -47.44
N GLY A 4 -23.19 -12.21 -47.42
CA GLY A 4 -22.32 -13.01 -46.55
C GLY A 4 -22.21 -12.38 -45.17
N ARG A 5 -22.78 -13.02 -44.15
CA ARG A 5 -22.60 -12.66 -42.73
C ARG A 5 -21.20 -13.00 -42.31
N GLN A 6 -20.37 -11.99 -42.05
CA GLN A 6 -19.13 -12.14 -41.28
C GLN A 6 -19.49 -12.26 -39.80
N LYS A 7 -19.12 -13.38 -39.17
CA LYS A 7 -19.12 -13.57 -37.74
C LYS A 7 -17.98 -12.72 -37.14
N LYS A 8 -18.32 -11.66 -36.42
CA LYS A 8 -17.39 -10.96 -35.55
C LYS A 8 -17.13 -11.84 -34.33
N THR A 9 -15.99 -12.48 -34.29
CA THR A 9 -15.42 -13.03 -33.04
C THR A 9 -14.83 -11.86 -32.24
N SER A 10 -15.58 -11.46 -31.25
CA SER A 10 -15.15 -10.42 -30.28
C SER A 10 -14.25 -11.09 -29.25
N HIS A 11 -12.93 -11.03 -29.46
CA HIS A 11 -11.97 -11.32 -28.39
C HIS A 11 -11.93 -10.12 -27.45
N HIS A 12 -12.72 -10.17 -26.38
CA HIS A 12 -12.57 -9.25 -25.26
C HIS A 12 -11.31 -9.64 -24.47
N ILE A 13 -10.22 -8.93 -24.74
CA ILE A 13 -9.07 -8.91 -23.85
C ILE A 13 -9.48 -8.12 -22.61
N ILE A 14 -9.72 -8.84 -21.52
CA ILE A 14 -10.03 -8.23 -20.22
C ILE A 14 -8.71 -7.71 -19.64
N TYR A 15 -8.53 -6.40 -19.65
CA TYR A 15 -7.48 -5.73 -18.88
C TYR A 15 -7.81 -5.88 -17.40
N TYR A 16 -7.15 -6.80 -16.72
CA TYR A 16 -6.97 -6.69 -15.27
C TYR A 16 -5.98 -5.55 -15.03
N ASN A 17 -6.52 -4.34 -14.88
CA ASN A 17 -5.75 -3.27 -14.28
C ASN A 17 -5.33 -3.74 -12.89
N SER A 18 -4.03 -3.89 -12.68
CA SER A 18 -3.45 -3.94 -11.35
C SER A 18 -3.95 -2.70 -10.60
N VAL A 19 -4.97 -2.90 -9.78
CA VAL A 19 -5.52 -1.84 -8.93
C VAL A 19 -4.42 -1.47 -7.96
N LYS A 20 -3.69 -0.41 -8.29
CA LYS A 20 -2.87 0.31 -7.33
C LYS A 20 -3.83 0.73 -6.23
N ILE A 21 -3.61 0.22 -5.02
CA ILE A 21 -4.29 0.69 -3.81
C ILE A 21 -3.90 2.16 -3.65
N ARG A 22 -4.72 3.02 -4.19
CA ARG A 22 -4.65 4.47 -3.97
C ARG A 22 -5.68 4.79 -2.91
N ASN A 23 -5.22 5.25 -1.76
CA ASN A 23 -6.02 5.80 -0.68
C ASN A 23 -7.09 6.76 -1.24
N ILE A 24 -8.33 6.29 -1.28
CA ILE A 24 -9.50 7.16 -1.48
C ILE A 24 -10.21 7.24 -0.14
N ILE A 25 -10.00 8.35 0.53
CA ILE A 25 -10.77 8.76 1.70
C ILE A 25 -12.17 9.11 1.20
N CYS A 26 -13.17 8.32 1.57
CA CYS A 26 -14.57 8.71 1.41
C CYS A 26 -15.30 8.57 2.75
N ILE A 27 -15.78 9.70 3.21
CA ILE A 27 -16.66 9.84 4.38
C ILE A 27 -18.00 9.21 4.00
N ALA A 28 -18.35 8.08 4.63
CA ALA A 28 -19.67 7.47 4.50
C ALA A 28 -20.62 8.09 5.52
N ALA A 29 -21.69 8.70 5.02
CA ALA A 29 -22.82 9.14 5.82
C ALA A 29 -23.55 7.90 6.39
N VAL A 30 -23.69 7.85 7.70
CA VAL A 30 -24.38 6.79 8.43
C VAL A 30 -25.88 6.93 8.19
N SER A 31 -26.47 6.01 7.45
CA SER A 31 -27.92 5.78 7.46
C SER A 31 -28.20 4.56 8.30
N ALA A 32 -28.72 4.79 9.50
CA ALA A 32 -29.17 3.73 10.39
C ALA A 32 -30.42 3.06 9.80
N VAL A 33 -30.28 1.88 9.23
CA VAL A 33 -31.41 1.01 8.93
C VAL A 33 -31.58 0.05 10.11
N ALA A 34 -32.68 0.21 10.84
CA ALA A 34 -33.06 -0.71 11.90
C ALA A 34 -33.45 -2.04 11.25
N VAL A 35 -32.59 -3.04 11.34
CA VAL A 35 -32.90 -4.43 11.01
C VAL A 35 -33.37 -5.12 12.28
N GLY A 36 -34.67 -5.53 12.28
CA GLY A 36 -35.29 -6.24 13.37
C GLY A 36 -34.55 -7.52 13.74
N ALA A 37 -34.57 -7.83 15.04
CA ALA A 37 -34.04 -9.08 15.58
C ALA A 37 -34.77 -10.27 14.94
N ILE A 38 -34.09 -11.00 14.09
CA ILE A 38 -34.53 -12.30 13.60
C ILE A 38 -34.00 -13.34 14.60
N ALA A 39 -34.95 -14.12 15.17
CA ALA A 39 -34.64 -15.23 16.05
C ALA A 39 -33.63 -16.18 15.37
N ARG A 40 -32.64 -16.64 16.13
CA ARG A 40 -31.75 -17.73 15.73
C ARG A 40 -32.54 -19.02 15.67
N ASP A 41 -33.15 -19.31 14.54
CA ASP A 41 -33.41 -20.69 14.18
C ASP A 41 -32.10 -21.36 13.82
N ASN A 42 -31.91 -22.62 14.20
CA ASN A 42 -30.83 -23.49 13.74
C ASN A 42 -31.00 -23.75 12.23
N VAL A 43 -30.72 -22.78 11.41
CA VAL A 43 -30.64 -22.94 9.98
C VAL A 43 -29.33 -23.63 9.71
N ALA A 44 -29.37 -24.90 9.27
CA ALA A 44 -28.22 -25.55 8.70
C ALA A 44 -27.67 -24.65 7.60
N GLU A 45 -26.40 -24.30 7.68
CA GLU A 45 -25.75 -23.37 6.76
C GLU A 45 -25.85 -23.95 5.34
N GLU A 46 -26.45 -23.19 4.41
CA GLU A 46 -26.72 -23.65 3.04
C GLU A 46 -25.41 -23.75 2.27
N VAL A 47 -25.03 -24.96 1.85
CA VAL A 47 -23.90 -25.16 0.93
C VAL A 47 -24.37 -24.78 -0.46
N VAL A 48 -23.65 -23.92 -1.15
CA VAL A 48 -23.96 -23.46 -2.51
C VAL A 48 -23.09 -24.11 -3.55
N TRP A 49 -21.79 -24.31 -3.23
CA TRP A 49 -20.83 -25.06 -4.04
C TRP A 49 -20.02 -25.99 -3.16
N THR A 50 -19.45 -27.03 -3.78
CA THR A 50 -18.40 -27.89 -3.15
C THR A 50 -17.26 -28.03 -4.15
N VAL A 51 -16.04 -27.70 -3.73
CA VAL A 51 -14.84 -27.79 -4.57
C VAL A 51 -13.86 -28.76 -3.88
N GLY A 52 -13.65 -29.94 -4.45
CA GLY A 52 -12.99 -31.03 -3.74
C GLY A 52 -13.78 -31.39 -2.48
N ASP A 53 -13.14 -31.30 -1.33
CA ASP A 53 -13.72 -31.51 0.00
C ASP A 53 -14.15 -30.21 0.69
N ALA A 54 -13.93 -29.05 0.06
CA ALA A 54 -14.20 -27.74 0.65
C ALA A 54 -15.57 -27.21 0.22
N PRO A 55 -16.55 -27.10 1.15
CA PRO A 55 -17.82 -26.44 0.87
C PRO A 55 -17.64 -24.93 0.79
N ILE A 56 -18.49 -24.29 0.00
CA ILE A 56 -18.72 -22.84 -0.01
C ILE A 56 -20.15 -22.64 0.49
N TYR A 57 -20.26 -21.83 1.53
CA TYR A 57 -21.53 -21.56 2.17
C TYR A 57 -22.14 -20.25 1.64
N LYS A 58 -23.45 -20.17 1.69
CA LYS A 58 -24.19 -18.96 1.32
C LYS A 58 -23.77 -17.75 2.18
N SER A 59 -23.45 -17.98 3.44
CA SER A 59 -22.93 -16.94 4.34
C SER A 59 -21.58 -16.41 3.88
N GLU A 60 -20.68 -17.27 3.33
CA GLU A 60 -19.40 -16.81 2.75
C GLU A 60 -19.63 -15.90 1.53
N VAL A 61 -20.62 -16.27 0.68
CA VAL A 61 -20.99 -15.46 -0.50
C VAL A 61 -21.56 -14.10 -0.08
N GLU A 62 -22.47 -14.07 0.88
CA GLU A 62 -23.07 -12.84 1.40
C GLU A 62 -21.99 -11.95 2.06
N GLN A 63 -21.11 -12.53 2.86
CA GLN A 63 -20.02 -11.79 3.50
C GLN A 63 -19.08 -11.19 2.46
N ALA A 64 -18.65 -11.98 1.46
CA ALA A 64 -17.79 -11.50 0.37
C ALA A 64 -18.47 -10.38 -0.43
N TYR A 65 -19.78 -10.48 -0.65
CA TYR A 65 -20.54 -9.42 -1.32
C TYR A 65 -20.56 -8.12 -0.49
N GLN A 66 -20.79 -8.22 0.82
CA GLN A 66 -20.77 -7.06 1.71
C GLN A 66 -19.38 -6.41 1.77
N ASP A 67 -18.32 -7.22 1.82
CA ASP A 67 -16.94 -6.73 1.81
C ASP A 67 -16.64 -5.98 0.50
N MET A 68 -17.06 -6.50 -0.66
CA MET A 68 -16.90 -5.84 -1.96
C MET A 68 -17.67 -4.51 -2.04
N LEU A 69 -18.89 -4.45 -1.48
CA LEU A 69 -19.68 -3.22 -1.41
C LEU A 69 -19.01 -2.17 -0.52
N GLN A 70 -18.45 -2.57 0.63
CA GLN A 70 -17.71 -1.66 1.52
C GLN A 70 -16.46 -1.10 0.85
N ASP A 71 -15.71 -1.94 0.14
CA ASP A 71 -14.51 -1.55 -0.59
C ASP A 71 -14.83 -0.83 -1.91
N ARG A 72 -16.12 -0.65 -2.24
CA ARG A 72 -16.61 -0.06 -3.50
C ARG A 72 -16.02 -0.74 -4.74
N MET A 73 -15.75 -2.03 -4.65
CA MET A 73 -15.30 -2.80 -5.79
C MET A 73 -16.49 -3.14 -6.70
N PRO A 74 -16.43 -2.80 -8.00
CA PRO A 74 -17.51 -3.13 -8.90
C PRO A 74 -17.54 -4.65 -9.13
N VAL A 75 -18.69 -5.27 -8.86
CA VAL A 75 -18.94 -6.66 -9.27
C VAL A 75 -19.41 -6.65 -10.72
N LYS A 76 -18.73 -7.40 -11.57
CA LYS A 76 -19.16 -7.58 -12.96
C LYS A 76 -20.21 -8.68 -13.02
N GLY A 77 -21.37 -8.36 -13.58
CA GLY A 77 -22.47 -9.33 -13.72
C GLY A 77 -23.27 -9.50 -12.44
N ASP A 78 -23.90 -10.67 -12.31
CA ASP A 78 -24.66 -11.04 -11.12
C ASP A 78 -23.71 -11.42 -9.96
N PRO A 79 -23.77 -10.73 -8.81
CA PRO A 79 -22.94 -11.06 -7.65
C PRO A 79 -23.05 -12.52 -7.20
N TYR A 80 -24.26 -13.09 -7.29
CA TYR A 80 -24.53 -14.47 -6.88
C TYR A 80 -24.03 -15.52 -7.87
N CYS A 81 -23.55 -15.08 -9.05
CA CYS A 81 -22.81 -15.92 -9.98
C CYS A 81 -21.30 -15.71 -9.86
N THR A 82 -20.86 -14.46 -9.81
CA THR A 82 -19.43 -14.10 -9.83
C THR A 82 -18.72 -14.42 -8.51
N ILE A 83 -19.37 -14.17 -7.36
CA ILE A 83 -18.72 -14.37 -6.06
C ILE A 83 -18.50 -15.85 -5.73
N PRO A 84 -19.49 -16.75 -5.91
CA PRO A 84 -19.24 -18.19 -5.73
C PRO A 84 -18.11 -18.72 -6.62
N GLU A 85 -18.03 -18.28 -7.88
CA GLU A 85 -16.94 -18.64 -8.79
C GLU A 85 -15.58 -18.16 -8.28
N MET A 86 -15.48 -16.90 -7.79
CA MET A 86 -14.27 -16.37 -7.18
C MET A 86 -13.84 -17.17 -5.95
N LEU A 87 -14.79 -17.54 -5.08
CA LEU A 87 -14.52 -18.35 -3.90
C LEU A 87 -14.07 -19.77 -4.29
N ALA A 88 -14.69 -20.36 -5.32
CA ALA A 88 -14.29 -21.66 -5.85
C ALA A 88 -12.85 -21.64 -6.38
N ILE A 89 -12.48 -20.63 -7.16
CA ILE A 89 -11.12 -20.41 -7.64
C ILE A 89 -10.13 -20.28 -6.45
N GLN A 90 -10.50 -19.53 -5.42
CA GLN A 90 -9.69 -19.40 -4.22
C GLN A 90 -9.48 -20.75 -3.50
N LYS A 91 -10.55 -21.57 -3.37
CA LYS A 91 -10.45 -22.92 -2.77
C LYS A 91 -9.49 -23.81 -3.57
N LEU A 92 -9.49 -23.74 -4.92
CA LEU A 92 -8.54 -24.49 -5.76
C LEU A 92 -7.09 -24.10 -5.49
N TYR A 93 -6.80 -22.81 -5.38
CA TYR A 93 -5.45 -22.34 -5.03
C TYR A 93 -5.04 -22.72 -3.62
N LEU A 94 -5.95 -22.66 -2.64
CA LEU A 94 -5.67 -23.08 -1.26
C LEU A 94 -5.41 -24.56 -1.16
N HIS A 95 -6.18 -25.39 -1.86
CA HIS A 95 -5.91 -26.84 -1.96
C HIS A 95 -4.53 -27.12 -2.57
N GLN A 96 -4.14 -26.37 -3.62
CA GLN A 96 -2.79 -26.49 -4.16
C GLN A 96 -1.71 -26.05 -3.15
N ALA A 97 -1.98 -25.00 -2.37
CA ALA A 97 -1.07 -24.53 -1.32
C ALA A 97 -0.84 -25.61 -0.24
N GLU A 98 -1.86 -26.40 0.09
CA GLU A 98 -1.75 -27.55 1.01
C GLU A 98 -0.89 -28.66 0.41
N ILE A 99 -1.14 -29.02 -0.87
CA ILE A 99 -0.33 -30.03 -1.59
C ILE A 99 1.14 -29.61 -1.64
N ASP A 100 1.40 -28.34 -1.95
CA ASP A 100 2.75 -27.77 -2.07
C ASP A 100 3.37 -27.44 -0.70
N THR A 101 2.67 -27.69 0.41
CA THR A 101 3.11 -27.36 1.78
C THR A 101 3.59 -25.91 1.92
N VAL A 102 2.80 -24.97 1.37
CA VAL A 102 3.14 -23.54 1.36
C VAL A 102 3.06 -22.95 2.76
N GLU A 103 4.19 -22.55 3.32
CA GLU A 103 4.29 -21.86 4.60
C GLU A 103 4.32 -20.35 4.40
N VAL A 104 3.49 -19.63 5.15
CA VAL A 104 3.49 -18.16 5.17
C VAL A 104 4.23 -17.65 6.40
N ASN A 105 4.91 -16.51 6.27
CA ASN A 105 5.59 -15.89 7.39
C ASN A 105 4.54 -15.27 8.35
N GLU A 106 4.35 -15.91 9.51
CA GLU A 106 3.37 -15.47 10.51
C GLU A 106 3.62 -14.03 11.01
N GLY A 107 4.90 -13.63 11.15
CA GLY A 107 5.24 -12.26 11.54
C GLY A 107 4.75 -11.23 10.53
N GLN A 108 4.88 -11.53 9.23
CA GLN A 108 4.40 -10.68 8.16
C GLN A 108 2.86 -10.63 8.14
N VAL A 109 2.19 -11.77 8.31
CA VAL A 109 0.73 -11.84 8.41
C VAL A 109 0.24 -10.99 9.58
N MET A 110 0.82 -11.16 10.78
CA MET A 110 0.42 -10.40 11.97
C MET A 110 0.68 -8.91 11.84
N SER A 111 1.79 -8.50 11.19
CA SER A 111 2.04 -7.08 10.89
C SER A 111 0.94 -6.48 10.02
N GLN A 112 0.50 -7.21 9.01
CA GLN A 112 -0.59 -6.76 8.14
C GLN A 112 -1.94 -6.73 8.87
N VAL A 113 -2.21 -7.72 9.75
CA VAL A 113 -3.40 -7.73 10.62
C VAL A 113 -3.45 -6.49 11.50
N GLU A 114 -2.36 -6.19 12.22
CA GLU A 114 -2.32 -5.00 13.08
C GLU A 114 -2.44 -3.71 12.28
N SER A 115 -1.87 -3.65 11.08
CA SER A 115 -2.04 -2.50 10.18
C SER A 115 -3.51 -2.32 9.79
N GLN A 116 -4.22 -3.40 9.46
CA GLN A 116 -5.64 -3.37 9.13
C GLN A 116 -6.51 -2.95 10.32
N ILE A 117 -6.26 -3.52 11.51
CA ILE A 117 -6.97 -3.16 12.74
C ILE A 117 -6.74 -1.68 13.09
N ASN A 118 -5.49 -1.22 12.99
CA ASN A 118 -5.17 0.19 13.25
C ASN A 118 -5.87 1.12 12.26
N PHE A 119 -5.88 0.76 10.98
CA PHE A 119 -6.62 1.50 9.96
C PHE A 119 -8.11 1.63 10.30
N LEU A 120 -8.76 0.53 10.73
CA LEU A 120 -10.16 0.54 11.15
C LEU A 120 -10.39 1.42 12.39
N ILE A 121 -9.47 1.36 13.36
CA ILE A 121 -9.55 2.22 14.56
C ILE A 121 -9.42 3.69 14.17
N ASP A 122 -8.52 4.03 13.24
CA ASP A 122 -8.34 5.39 12.76
C ASP A 122 -9.58 5.90 12.01
N GLN A 123 -10.20 5.05 11.19
CA GLN A 123 -11.40 5.38 10.43
C GLN A 123 -12.64 5.57 11.34
N LEU A 124 -12.83 4.71 12.32
CA LEU A 124 -13.99 4.70 13.20
C LEU A 124 -13.78 5.49 14.51
N GLY A 125 -12.53 5.85 14.80
CA GLY A 125 -12.14 6.72 15.90
C GLY A 125 -11.86 6.05 17.24
N SER A 126 -12.22 4.76 17.43
CA SER A 126 -11.88 4.01 18.65
C SER A 126 -12.04 2.49 18.48
N LYS A 127 -11.38 1.71 19.37
CA LYS A 127 -11.53 0.25 19.44
C LYS A 127 -12.98 -0.18 19.67
N ASP A 128 -13.66 0.46 20.61
CA ASP A 128 -15.06 0.14 20.96
C ASP A 128 -15.99 0.35 19.75
N LYS A 129 -15.75 1.40 18.96
CA LYS A 129 -16.53 1.64 17.75
C LYS A 129 -16.26 0.60 16.66
N VAL A 130 -15.04 0.08 16.56
CA VAL A 130 -14.72 -1.03 15.66
C VAL A 130 -15.49 -2.28 16.08
N GLU A 131 -15.43 -2.67 17.35
CA GLU A 131 -16.17 -3.82 17.88
C GLU A 131 -17.69 -3.67 17.70
N GLN A 132 -18.23 -2.48 17.94
CA GLN A 132 -19.64 -2.16 17.73
C GLN A 132 -20.05 -2.25 16.24
N TYR A 133 -19.20 -1.73 15.34
CA TYR A 133 -19.45 -1.73 13.89
C TYR A 133 -19.46 -3.16 13.33
N PHE A 134 -18.43 -3.95 13.64
CA PHE A 134 -18.31 -5.33 13.18
C PHE A 134 -19.15 -6.32 14.03
N ARG A 135 -19.68 -5.89 15.17
CA ARG A 135 -20.38 -6.74 16.15
C ARG A 135 -19.55 -7.95 16.58
N LYS A 136 -18.24 -7.77 16.64
CA LYS A 136 -17.25 -8.79 17.02
C LYS A 136 -16.19 -8.18 17.94
N PRO A 137 -15.73 -8.89 18.98
CA PRO A 137 -14.59 -8.47 19.77
C PRO A 137 -13.32 -8.34 18.89
N LEU A 138 -12.43 -7.44 19.24
CA LEU A 138 -11.17 -7.25 18.51
C LEU A 138 -10.30 -8.52 18.39
N PRO A 139 -10.22 -9.42 19.40
CA PRO A 139 -9.51 -10.68 19.23
C PRO A 139 -10.09 -11.54 18.09
N ASP A 140 -11.42 -11.71 18.04
CA ASP A 140 -12.09 -12.49 17.00
C ASP A 140 -11.91 -11.86 15.61
N LEU A 141 -11.89 -10.53 15.57
CA LEU A 141 -11.63 -9.78 14.32
C LEU A 141 -10.18 -9.94 13.87
N ARG A 142 -9.22 -10.02 14.80
CA ARG A 142 -7.82 -10.34 14.48
C ARG A 142 -7.66 -11.74 13.92
N ASP A 143 -8.32 -12.73 14.51
CA ASP A 143 -8.28 -14.11 14.04
C ASP A 143 -8.89 -14.22 12.64
N TYR A 144 -10.00 -13.55 12.39
CA TYR A 144 -10.62 -13.45 11.08
C TYR A 144 -9.67 -12.84 10.03
N TYR A 145 -9.03 -11.71 10.34
CA TYR A 145 -8.06 -11.11 9.41
C TYR A 145 -6.80 -11.95 9.26
N LYS A 146 -6.34 -12.63 10.33
CA LYS A 146 -5.18 -13.55 10.27
C LYS A 146 -5.43 -14.67 9.26
N GLU A 147 -6.58 -15.28 9.30
CA GLU A 147 -6.97 -16.33 8.36
C GLU A 147 -7.05 -15.80 6.92
N ASN A 148 -7.79 -14.71 6.71
CA ASN A 148 -7.99 -14.16 5.37
C ASN A 148 -6.69 -13.65 4.74
N ILE A 149 -5.85 -12.94 5.50
CA ILE A 149 -4.56 -12.46 5.03
C ILE A 149 -3.62 -13.64 4.78
N GLY A 150 -3.60 -14.63 5.67
CA GLY A 150 -2.82 -15.86 5.51
C GLY A 150 -3.21 -16.61 4.23
N ASN A 151 -4.50 -16.77 3.97
CA ASN A 151 -5.02 -17.42 2.78
C ASN A 151 -4.66 -16.63 1.51
N ARG A 152 -4.73 -15.31 1.54
CA ARG A 152 -4.30 -14.45 0.43
C ARG A 152 -2.82 -14.64 0.10
N TYR A 153 -1.95 -14.71 1.12
CA TYR A 153 -0.53 -14.97 0.91
C TYR A 153 -0.28 -16.36 0.35
N ARG A 154 -1.00 -17.41 0.82
CA ARG A 154 -0.88 -18.77 0.27
C ARG A 154 -1.24 -18.79 -1.22
N VAL A 155 -2.38 -18.21 -1.60
CA VAL A 155 -2.79 -18.07 -3.00
C VAL A 155 -1.72 -17.35 -3.83
N GLN A 156 -1.23 -16.22 -3.34
CA GLN A 156 -0.18 -15.46 -4.02
C GLN A 156 1.12 -16.27 -4.20
N MET A 157 1.53 -17.04 -3.20
CA MET A 157 2.74 -17.88 -3.29
C MET A 157 2.58 -19.00 -4.30
N VAL A 158 1.41 -19.64 -4.39
CA VAL A 158 1.11 -20.62 -5.43
C VAL A 158 1.20 -19.98 -6.81
N GLN A 159 0.54 -18.84 -7.02
CA GLN A 159 0.59 -18.11 -8.30
C GLN A 159 2.01 -17.71 -8.68
N GLN A 160 2.81 -17.24 -7.72
CA GLN A 160 4.22 -16.93 -7.95
C GLN A 160 5.03 -18.18 -8.31
N SER A 161 4.79 -19.31 -7.63
CA SER A 161 5.47 -20.58 -7.93
C SER A 161 5.15 -21.07 -9.34
N LEU A 162 3.90 -21.00 -9.77
CA LEU A 162 3.47 -21.39 -11.11
C LEU A 162 4.10 -20.53 -12.21
N THR A 163 4.43 -19.28 -11.89
CA THR A 163 4.89 -18.29 -12.88
C THR A 163 6.37 -17.90 -12.71
N LYS A 164 7.11 -18.52 -11.80
CA LYS A 164 8.51 -18.19 -11.48
C LYS A 164 9.49 -18.35 -12.65
N ASP A 165 9.20 -19.31 -13.56
CA ASP A 165 10.10 -19.69 -14.64
C ASP A 165 9.84 -18.91 -15.95
N ILE A 166 9.05 -17.84 -15.91
CA ILE A 166 8.81 -16.99 -17.08
C ILE A 166 10.13 -16.32 -17.48
N LYS A 167 10.70 -16.80 -18.60
CA LYS A 167 11.84 -16.15 -19.25
C LYS A 167 11.35 -15.37 -20.45
N THR A 168 11.77 -14.12 -20.55
CA THR A 168 11.34 -13.19 -21.59
C THR A 168 12.53 -12.79 -22.45
N THR A 169 12.40 -13.00 -23.76
CA THR A 169 13.41 -12.57 -24.72
C THR A 169 12.99 -11.25 -25.42
N PRO A 170 13.94 -10.42 -25.86
CA PRO A 170 13.62 -9.21 -26.60
C PRO A 170 12.82 -9.45 -27.90
N ALA A 171 13.01 -10.61 -28.53
CA ALA A 171 12.28 -10.98 -29.72
C ALA A 171 10.79 -11.26 -29.43
N GLU A 172 10.49 -11.85 -28.27
CA GLU A 172 9.11 -12.10 -27.84
C GLU A 172 8.39 -10.81 -27.48
N VAL A 173 9.06 -9.91 -26.73
CA VAL A 173 8.53 -8.57 -26.42
C VAL A 173 8.19 -7.80 -27.68
N ARG A 174 9.08 -7.83 -28.69
CA ARG A 174 8.85 -7.16 -29.98
C ARG A 174 7.67 -7.77 -30.73
N ARG A 175 7.54 -9.11 -30.75
CA ARG A 175 6.38 -9.79 -31.37
C ARG A 175 5.10 -9.43 -30.69
N TYR A 176 5.08 -9.46 -29.36
CA TYR A 176 3.92 -9.06 -28.56
C TYR A 176 3.50 -7.63 -28.87
N PHE A 177 4.43 -6.68 -28.82
CA PHE A 177 4.15 -5.27 -29.12
C PHE A 177 3.57 -5.09 -30.53
N ASN A 178 4.16 -5.73 -31.53
CA ASN A 178 3.69 -5.65 -32.91
C ASN A 178 2.31 -6.34 -33.14
N SER A 179 1.89 -7.21 -32.22
CA SER A 179 0.58 -7.86 -32.26
C SER A 179 -0.51 -7.06 -31.58
N LEU A 180 -0.15 -6.02 -30.80
CA LEU A 180 -1.13 -5.19 -30.11
C LEU A 180 -1.93 -4.33 -31.12
N PRO A 181 -3.25 -4.25 -30.97
CA PRO A 181 -4.04 -3.23 -31.67
C PRO A 181 -3.55 -1.84 -31.30
N GLN A 182 -3.58 -0.89 -32.22
CA GLN A 182 -3.14 0.47 -31.97
C GLN A 182 -3.81 1.13 -30.77
N ASP A 183 -5.09 0.84 -30.55
CA ASP A 183 -5.86 1.37 -29.43
C ASP A 183 -5.46 0.76 -28.08
N SER A 184 -4.78 -0.39 -28.10
CA SER A 184 -4.28 -1.09 -26.92
C SER A 184 -2.83 -0.66 -26.54
N ILE A 185 -2.15 0.11 -27.39
CA ILE A 185 -0.83 0.66 -27.08
C ILE A 185 -1.00 1.78 -26.04
N PRO A 186 -0.40 1.66 -24.85
CA PRO A 186 -0.56 2.65 -23.80
C PRO A 186 -0.12 4.04 -24.23
N TYR A 187 -0.84 5.05 -23.75
CA TYR A 187 -0.37 6.43 -23.81
C TYR A 187 0.53 6.70 -22.60
N VAL A 188 1.73 7.14 -22.86
CA VAL A 188 2.70 7.55 -21.84
C VAL A 188 2.55 9.06 -21.66
N PRO A 189 2.13 9.53 -20.48
CA PRO A 189 2.02 10.96 -20.22
C PRO A 189 3.41 11.59 -20.09
N LEU A 190 3.45 12.93 -19.97
CA LEU A 190 4.67 13.66 -19.70
C LEU A 190 5.39 13.07 -18.47
N GLN A 191 6.64 12.68 -18.64
CA GLN A 191 7.50 12.19 -17.57
C GLN A 191 8.75 13.06 -17.44
N VAL A 192 9.25 13.18 -16.22
CA VAL A 192 10.47 13.92 -15.93
C VAL A 192 11.40 13.09 -15.06
N GLU A 193 12.70 13.36 -15.20
CA GLU A 193 13.75 12.83 -14.32
C GLU A 193 14.36 13.99 -13.56
N VAL A 194 14.47 13.86 -12.25
CA VAL A 194 14.88 14.97 -11.37
C VAL A 194 15.96 14.56 -10.38
N GLN A 195 16.83 15.50 -10.06
CA GLN A 195 17.74 15.43 -8.92
C GLN A 195 17.31 16.44 -7.87
N ILE A 196 17.50 16.10 -6.60
CA ILE A 196 17.16 16.95 -5.47
C ILE A 196 18.37 17.14 -4.53
N LEU A 197 18.55 18.37 -4.06
CA LEU A 197 19.46 18.73 -2.98
C LEU A 197 18.65 19.37 -1.88
N THR A 198 18.70 18.84 -0.67
CA THR A 198 17.94 19.39 0.46
C THR A 198 18.83 19.85 1.58
N ILE A 199 18.43 20.90 2.26
CA ILE A 199 18.98 21.28 3.58
C ILE A 199 17.84 21.44 4.58
N ASN A 200 18.18 21.16 5.84
CA ASN A 200 17.29 21.49 6.96
C ASN A 200 17.55 22.93 7.38
N PRO A 201 16.50 23.71 7.67
CA PRO A 201 16.65 24.98 8.38
C PRO A 201 17.34 24.74 9.73
N VAL A 202 18.10 25.71 10.19
CA VAL A 202 18.78 25.63 11.50
C VAL A 202 17.76 25.98 12.57
N VAL A 203 17.34 24.99 13.34
CA VAL A 203 16.42 25.19 14.46
C VAL A 203 17.13 25.89 15.61
N PRO A 204 16.59 26.99 16.17
CA PRO A 204 17.15 27.64 17.34
C PRO A 204 17.25 26.68 18.52
N ARG A 205 18.37 26.78 19.28
CA ARG A 205 18.57 25.91 20.44
C ARG A 205 17.47 26.07 21.50
N GLN A 206 16.91 27.27 21.62
CA GLN A 206 15.82 27.57 22.54
C GLN A 206 14.58 26.70 22.21
N GLU A 207 14.19 26.56 20.93
CA GLU A 207 13.07 25.73 20.52
C GLU A 207 13.28 24.25 20.87
N ILE A 208 14.51 23.76 20.72
CA ILE A 208 14.88 22.40 21.12
C ILE A 208 14.74 22.21 22.63
N ASP A 209 15.24 23.19 23.42
CA ASP A 209 15.17 23.14 24.85
C ASP A 209 13.73 23.25 25.37
N ASP A 210 12.89 24.05 24.73
CA ASP A 210 11.45 24.19 25.05
C ASP A 210 10.68 22.90 24.76
N VAL A 211 10.93 22.26 23.62
CA VAL A 211 10.36 20.94 23.30
C VAL A 211 10.77 19.90 24.33
N LYS A 212 12.05 19.86 24.68
CA LYS A 212 12.55 18.92 25.69
C LYS A 212 11.97 19.22 27.09
N ALA A 213 11.77 20.49 27.44
CA ALA A 213 11.14 20.88 28.70
C ALA A 213 9.68 20.42 28.78
N ARG A 214 8.90 20.62 27.70
CA ARG A 214 7.52 20.12 27.61
C ARG A 214 7.44 18.59 27.73
N LEU A 215 8.32 17.85 27.04
CA LEU A 215 8.34 16.39 27.13
C LEU A 215 8.74 15.89 28.52
N ARG A 216 9.65 16.58 29.23
CA ARG A 216 9.98 16.26 30.63
C ARG A 216 8.75 16.46 31.54
N ASP A 217 8.07 17.60 31.42
CA ASP A 217 6.84 17.85 32.17
C ASP A 217 5.81 16.74 31.96
N TYR A 218 5.56 16.33 30.70
CA TYR A 218 4.62 15.25 30.40
C TYR A 218 5.06 13.92 31.01
N ALA A 219 6.34 13.57 30.89
CA ALA A 219 6.89 12.36 31.49
C ALA A 219 6.76 12.37 33.03
N ASP A 220 7.05 13.50 33.67
CA ASP A 220 6.98 13.66 35.12
C ASP A 220 5.53 13.54 35.62
N ARG A 221 4.56 14.14 34.92
CA ARG A 221 3.14 14.03 35.25
C ARG A 221 2.64 12.59 35.15
N VAL A 222 3.05 11.86 34.11
CA VAL A 222 2.73 10.43 33.96
C VAL A 222 3.40 9.61 35.07
N ASN A 223 4.66 9.84 35.33
CA ASN A 223 5.45 9.09 36.32
C ASN A 223 4.98 9.31 37.77
N ARG A 224 4.33 10.46 38.06
CA ARG A 224 3.65 10.74 39.34
C ARG A 224 2.20 10.28 39.39
N GLY A 225 1.65 9.79 38.28
CA GLY A 225 0.24 9.38 38.20
C GLY A 225 -0.76 10.55 38.12
N GLU A 226 -0.28 11.76 37.79
CA GLU A 226 -1.14 12.97 37.69
C GLU A 226 -1.90 13.03 36.35
N SER A 227 -1.45 12.32 35.35
CA SER A 227 -2.07 12.28 34.01
C SER A 227 -1.84 10.93 33.34
N GLU A 228 -2.85 10.49 32.60
CA GLU A 228 -2.73 9.32 31.75
C GLU A 228 -1.89 9.69 30.49
N PHE A 229 -0.97 8.80 30.12
CA PHE A 229 -0.11 9.01 28.95
C PHE A 229 -0.93 9.17 27.67
N SER A 230 -1.97 8.34 27.48
CA SER A 230 -2.85 8.40 26.31
C SER A 230 -3.55 9.73 26.16
N THR A 231 -4.01 10.32 27.28
CA THR A 231 -4.64 11.65 27.28
C THR A 231 -3.68 12.73 26.83
N LEU A 232 -2.42 12.71 27.34
CA LEU A 232 -1.40 13.67 26.92
C LEU A 232 -1.01 13.45 25.45
N ALA A 233 -0.99 12.20 24.97
CA ALA A 233 -0.70 11.91 23.58
C ALA A 233 -1.80 12.47 22.64
N ILE A 234 -3.08 12.28 22.98
CA ILE A 234 -4.20 12.84 22.20
C ILE A 234 -4.13 14.37 22.14
N LEU A 235 -3.80 15.01 23.24
CA LEU A 235 -3.83 16.47 23.35
C LEU A 235 -2.59 17.15 22.74
N TYR A 236 -1.43 16.52 22.78
CA TYR A 236 -0.17 17.22 22.53
C TYR A 236 0.79 16.52 21.56
N SER A 237 0.59 15.24 21.24
CA SER A 237 1.49 14.55 20.31
C SER A 237 1.27 15.01 18.87
N GLU A 238 2.36 15.21 18.16
CA GLU A 238 2.40 15.52 16.73
C GLU A 238 2.57 14.25 15.86
N ALA A 239 2.49 13.07 16.48
CA ALA A 239 2.52 11.80 15.77
C ALA A 239 1.13 11.46 15.18
N PRO A 240 1.08 10.74 14.05
CA PRO A 240 -0.19 10.24 13.52
C PRO A 240 -0.97 9.39 14.53
N GLU A 241 -0.27 8.67 15.39
CA GLU A 241 -0.84 7.82 16.43
C GLU A 241 -1.48 8.61 17.59
N ALA A 242 -1.39 9.94 17.61
CA ALA A 242 -2.00 10.79 18.64
C ALA A 242 -3.50 10.47 18.83
N VAL A 243 -4.23 10.26 17.74
CA VAL A 243 -5.68 9.95 17.76
C VAL A 243 -5.99 8.65 18.50
N ARG A 244 -5.02 7.74 18.60
CA ARG A 244 -5.11 6.47 19.35
C ARG A 244 -4.41 6.54 20.72
N GLY A 245 -4.21 7.73 21.27
CA GLY A 245 -3.45 7.89 22.51
C GLY A 245 -1.97 7.58 22.39
N GLY A 246 -1.41 7.74 21.18
CA GLY A 246 -0.01 7.48 20.85
C GLY A 246 0.34 6.00 20.64
N GLU A 247 -0.64 5.09 20.60
CA GLU A 247 -0.43 3.63 20.50
C GLU A 247 0.06 3.23 19.09
N THR A 248 1.22 2.54 19.05
CA THR A 248 1.85 2.09 17.79
C THR A 248 1.32 0.76 17.27
N GLY A 249 0.67 -0.06 18.14
CA GLY A 249 0.42 -1.46 17.87
C GLY A 249 1.66 -2.32 18.10
N PHE A 250 1.54 -3.64 17.86
CA PHE A 250 2.65 -4.57 18.01
C PHE A 250 3.64 -4.45 16.85
N MET A 251 4.86 -4.04 17.16
CA MET A 251 5.95 -3.88 16.20
C MET A 251 7.17 -4.72 16.58
N GLY A 252 7.83 -5.29 15.57
CA GLY A 252 9.12 -5.92 15.70
C GLY A 252 10.25 -4.89 15.74
N ARG A 253 11.43 -5.31 16.23
CA ARG A 253 12.58 -4.40 16.40
C ARG A 253 13.03 -3.73 15.10
N GLY A 254 12.97 -4.45 13.97
CA GLY A 254 13.35 -3.93 12.65
C GLY A 254 12.32 -3.02 11.99
N GLU A 255 11.13 -2.91 12.56
CA GLU A 255 10.05 -2.02 12.07
C GLU A 255 10.12 -0.62 12.70
N MET A 256 11.02 -0.43 13.68
CA MET A 256 11.23 0.83 14.40
C MET A 256 12.56 1.45 14.02
N VAL A 257 12.68 2.78 14.12
CA VAL A 257 13.99 3.42 14.02
C VAL A 257 14.89 3.00 15.18
N PRO A 258 16.20 2.83 14.96
CA PRO A 258 17.12 2.24 15.94
C PRO A 258 17.09 2.90 17.31
N GLU A 259 17.04 4.22 17.35
CA GLU A 259 17.05 5.02 18.59
C GLU A 259 15.77 4.76 19.41
N TYR A 260 14.62 4.67 18.76
CA TYR A 260 13.34 4.34 19.39
C TYR A 260 13.35 2.90 19.89
N ALA A 261 13.73 1.94 19.04
CA ALA A 261 13.80 0.53 19.39
C ALA A 261 14.74 0.27 20.58
N ALA A 262 15.88 0.96 20.64
CA ALA A 262 16.86 0.82 21.73
C ALA A 262 16.26 1.16 23.10
N VAL A 263 15.38 2.15 23.17
CA VAL A 263 14.71 2.54 24.42
C VAL A 263 13.47 1.67 24.67
N ALA A 264 12.60 1.51 23.67
CA ALA A 264 11.32 0.82 23.78
C ALA A 264 11.48 -0.63 24.28
N TYR A 265 12.43 -1.39 23.73
CA TYR A 265 12.68 -2.78 24.14
C TYR A 265 13.25 -2.92 25.55
N ASN A 266 13.87 -1.87 26.09
CA ASN A 266 14.41 -1.85 27.46
C ASN A 266 13.37 -1.44 28.50
N LEU A 267 12.19 -0.94 28.11
CA LEU A 267 11.12 -0.62 29.04
C LEU A 267 10.59 -1.88 29.71
N LYS A 268 10.33 -1.80 31.01
CA LYS A 268 9.81 -2.89 31.85
C LYS A 268 8.50 -2.51 32.54
N ASP A 269 8.30 -1.23 32.81
CA ASP A 269 7.16 -0.69 33.57
C ASP A 269 6.14 -0.09 32.59
N THR A 270 4.92 -0.60 32.63
CA THR A 270 3.82 -0.15 31.76
C THR A 270 3.18 1.16 32.23
N LYS A 271 3.50 1.61 33.45
CA LYS A 271 2.93 2.84 34.03
C LYS A 271 3.84 4.05 33.88
N LYS A 272 5.11 3.84 33.46
CA LYS A 272 6.10 4.92 33.41
C LYS A 272 6.46 5.30 31.97
N ALA A 273 6.67 6.60 31.80
CA ALA A 273 7.23 7.16 30.59
C ALA A 273 8.76 7.02 30.57
N SER A 274 9.34 6.84 29.40
CA SER A 274 10.80 6.83 29.20
C SER A 274 11.43 8.22 29.40
N LYS A 275 12.77 8.24 29.40
CA LYS A 275 13.51 9.47 29.10
C LYS A 275 13.25 9.90 27.65
N ILE A 276 13.58 11.17 27.35
CA ILE A 276 13.46 11.70 25.99
C ILE A 276 14.37 10.92 25.04
N VAL A 277 13.81 10.53 23.92
CA VAL A 277 14.49 9.86 22.80
C VAL A 277 14.49 10.81 21.60
N GLU A 278 15.65 11.07 21.05
CA GLU A 278 15.80 11.85 19.81
C GLU A 278 15.88 10.90 18.63
N THR A 279 15.06 11.13 17.61
CA THR A 279 15.05 10.39 16.36
C THR A 279 15.03 11.34 15.17
N GLU A 280 15.10 10.82 13.96
CA GLU A 280 14.95 11.65 12.77
C GLU A 280 13.55 12.30 12.62
N PHE A 281 12.54 11.81 13.36
CA PHE A 281 11.18 12.37 13.38
C PHE A 281 10.99 13.48 14.40
N GLY A 282 11.85 13.62 15.37
CA GLY A 282 11.76 14.59 16.45
C GLY A 282 12.12 13.99 17.81
N TYR A 283 11.53 14.54 18.86
CA TYR A 283 11.76 14.13 20.24
C TYR A 283 10.58 13.36 20.78
N HIS A 284 10.84 12.22 21.40
CA HIS A 284 9.81 11.30 21.89
C HIS A 284 9.96 11.04 23.39
N ILE A 285 8.85 10.77 24.05
CA ILE A 285 8.77 9.95 25.24
C ILE A 285 7.92 8.73 24.93
N ILE A 286 8.25 7.59 25.53
CA ILE A 286 7.67 6.28 25.18
C ILE A 286 7.16 5.61 26.46
N GLN A 287 6.00 4.98 26.38
CA GLN A 287 5.45 4.11 27.42
C GLN A 287 5.21 2.72 26.85
N LEU A 288 5.59 1.68 27.59
CA LEU A 288 5.29 0.30 27.25
C LEU A 288 3.81 0.01 27.52
N ILE A 289 3.15 -0.65 26.59
CA ILE A 289 1.81 -1.22 26.81
C ILE A 289 1.95 -2.72 27.12
N GLU A 290 2.56 -3.47 26.18
CA GLU A 290 2.64 -4.93 26.28
C GLU A 290 3.83 -5.46 25.47
N LYS A 291 4.36 -6.62 25.88
CA LYS A 291 5.35 -7.41 25.11
C LYS A 291 4.79 -8.77 24.82
N ARG A 292 4.90 -9.21 23.56
CA ARG A 292 4.52 -10.54 23.10
C ARG A 292 5.66 -11.14 22.27
N GLY A 293 6.39 -12.08 22.84
CA GLY A 293 7.57 -12.65 22.18
C GLY A 293 8.58 -11.57 21.80
N ASP A 294 8.90 -11.49 20.52
CA ASP A 294 9.83 -10.53 19.93
C ASP A 294 9.16 -9.21 19.50
N ARG A 295 7.85 -9.07 19.68
CA ARG A 295 7.08 -7.84 19.33
C ARG A 295 6.66 -7.09 20.59
N ILE A 296 6.64 -5.75 20.47
CA ILE A 296 6.20 -4.88 21.54
C ILE A 296 5.13 -3.91 21.07
N ASN A 297 4.17 -3.64 21.95
CA ASN A 297 3.21 -2.56 21.78
C ASN A 297 3.58 -1.42 22.71
N THR A 298 3.74 -0.24 22.15
CA THR A 298 4.11 0.97 22.88
C THR A 298 3.16 2.11 22.54
N ARG A 299 3.20 3.16 23.34
CA ARG A 299 2.65 4.46 22.97
C ARG A 299 3.70 5.54 23.12
N HIS A 300 3.60 6.59 22.32
CA HIS A 300 4.56 7.68 22.36
C HIS A 300 3.91 9.06 22.23
N ILE A 301 4.61 10.07 22.73
CA ILE A 301 4.34 11.47 22.45
C ILE A 301 5.53 11.98 21.66
N LEU A 302 5.27 12.46 20.47
CA LEU A 302 6.25 13.09 19.58
C LEU A 302 6.02 14.60 19.58
N LEU A 303 7.09 15.35 19.78
CA LEU A 303 7.11 16.79 19.54
C LEU A 303 8.28 17.14 18.62
N ARG A 304 8.04 18.14 17.74
CA ARG A 304 9.05 18.68 16.83
C ARG A 304 9.37 20.12 17.20
N PRO A 305 10.65 20.52 17.20
CA PRO A 305 10.99 21.94 17.30
C PRO A 305 10.45 22.69 16.08
N LYS A 306 9.85 23.85 16.30
CA LYS A 306 9.28 24.66 15.21
C LYS A 306 10.38 25.40 14.48
N VAL A 307 10.23 25.49 13.19
CA VAL A 307 11.06 26.30 12.30
C VAL A 307 10.40 27.66 12.14
N SER A 308 11.13 28.74 12.33
CA SER A 308 10.60 30.08 12.12
C SER A 308 10.76 30.51 10.64
N ASP A 309 9.95 31.48 10.21
CA ASP A 309 10.06 32.09 8.86
C ASP A 309 11.46 32.63 8.60
N LYS A 310 12.15 33.11 9.65
CA LYS A 310 13.53 33.57 9.57
C LYS A 310 14.48 32.42 9.26
N ASP A 311 14.35 31.28 9.95
CA ASP A 311 15.21 30.12 9.73
C ASP A 311 15.03 29.55 8.31
N LEU A 312 13.78 29.56 7.79
CA LEU A 312 13.47 29.20 6.41
C LEU A 312 14.08 30.17 5.41
N THR A 313 13.99 31.48 5.68
CA THR A 313 14.58 32.54 4.84
C THR A 313 16.11 32.42 4.78
N ASP A 314 16.75 32.18 5.92
CA ASP A 314 18.21 32.00 6.01
C ASP A 314 18.64 30.74 5.23
N ALA A 315 17.91 29.64 5.37
CA ALA A 315 18.18 28.42 4.60
C ALA A 315 17.95 28.63 3.09
N THR A 316 16.89 29.33 2.70
CA THR A 316 16.62 29.70 1.30
C THR A 316 17.73 30.55 0.72
N THR A 317 18.18 31.56 1.43
CA THR A 317 19.28 32.45 1.01
C THR A 317 20.59 31.66 0.83
N ARG A 318 20.87 30.72 1.73
CA ARG A 318 22.03 29.85 1.65
C ARG A 318 21.99 28.97 0.39
N LEU A 319 20.84 28.37 0.08
CA LEU A 319 20.69 27.56 -1.14
C LEU A 319 20.70 28.39 -2.40
N ASP A 320 20.15 29.61 -2.38
CA ASP A 320 20.24 30.50 -3.56
C ASP A 320 21.66 30.94 -3.85
N SER A 321 22.46 31.18 -2.80
CA SER A 321 23.90 31.46 -2.96
C SER A 321 24.64 30.27 -3.58
N LEU A 322 24.35 29.05 -3.12
CA LEU A 322 24.92 27.81 -3.69
C LEU A 322 24.51 27.64 -5.14
N ARG A 323 23.24 27.86 -5.45
CA ARG A 323 22.72 27.82 -6.83
C ARG A 323 23.48 28.79 -7.75
N LYS A 324 23.64 30.05 -7.31
CA LYS A 324 24.41 31.06 -8.06
C LYS A 324 25.87 30.68 -8.25
N ASP A 325 26.50 30.08 -7.25
CA ASP A 325 27.88 29.59 -7.39
C ASP A 325 27.97 28.49 -8.47
N ILE A 326 26.98 27.59 -8.56
CA ILE A 326 26.94 26.53 -9.57
C ILE A 326 26.59 27.10 -10.95
N VAL A 327 25.49 27.84 -11.05
CA VAL A 327 24.92 28.27 -12.36
C VAL A 327 25.69 29.46 -12.96
N ASP A 328 25.91 30.49 -12.16
CA ASP A 328 26.46 31.77 -12.66
C ASP A 328 28.00 31.80 -12.65
N LYS A 329 28.60 31.18 -11.64
CA LYS A 329 30.06 31.22 -11.44
C LYS A 329 30.78 29.92 -11.82
N HIS A 330 30.04 28.89 -12.19
CA HIS A 330 30.56 27.57 -12.57
C HIS A 330 31.54 26.95 -11.54
N LYS A 331 31.26 27.16 -10.25
CA LYS A 331 32.03 26.63 -9.15
C LYS A 331 31.54 25.26 -8.73
N GLY A 332 31.89 24.24 -9.47
CA GLY A 332 31.45 22.85 -9.22
C GLY A 332 30.12 22.49 -9.91
N THR A 333 29.70 21.27 -9.67
CA THR A 333 28.49 20.69 -10.26
C THR A 333 27.39 20.54 -9.19
N PHE A 334 26.14 20.36 -9.65
CA PHE A 334 25.02 20.06 -8.77
C PHE A 334 25.25 18.76 -7.99
N GLU A 335 25.78 17.75 -8.63
CA GLU A 335 26.09 16.43 -8.10
C GLU A 335 27.15 16.48 -6.98
N GLU A 336 28.19 17.30 -7.13
CA GLU A 336 29.19 17.56 -6.10
C GLU A 336 28.59 18.29 -4.91
N ALA A 337 27.73 19.27 -5.16
CA ALA A 337 27.02 19.98 -4.10
C ALA A 337 26.07 19.05 -3.32
N VAL A 338 25.38 18.14 -4.01
CA VAL A 338 24.54 17.11 -3.34
C VAL A 338 25.38 16.26 -2.41
N ALA A 339 26.54 15.77 -2.84
CA ALA A 339 27.38 14.88 -2.05
C ALA A 339 27.85 15.55 -0.75
N VAL A 340 28.15 16.86 -0.80
CA VAL A 340 28.70 17.61 0.32
C VAL A 340 27.62 18.23 1.22
N VAL A 341 26.56 18.80 0.62
CA VAL A 341 25.61 19.68 1.31
C VAL A 341 24.29 18.99 1.63
N SER A 342 23.83 18.08 0.76
CA SER A 342 22.49 17.51 0.88
C SER A 342 22.29 16.74 2.20
N LYS A 343 21.16 16.98 2.84
CA LYS A 343 20.72 16.27 4.05
C LYS A 343 19.69 15.15 3.75
N ASP A 344 19.32 14.99 2.49
CA ASP A 344 18.46 13.89 2.10
C ASP A 344 19.24 12.57 2.06
N LYS A 345 18.94 11.69 2.99
CA LYS A 345 19.59 10.37 3.11
C LYS A 345 19.24 9.43 1.94
N ASP A 346 18.10 9.63 1.29
CA ASP A 346 17.60 8.73 0.28
C ASP A 346 18.29 8.93 -1.07
N THR A 347 18.57 10.19 -1.42
CA THR A 347 19.12 10.55 -2.73
C THR A 347 20.57 11.00 -2.70
N ARG A 348 21.11 11.39 -1.54
CA ARG A 348 22.47 11.90 -1.40
C ARG A 348 23.53 10.96 -2.00
N ASN A 349 23.43 9.66 -1.72
CA ASN A 349 24.39 8.66 -2.22
C ASN A 349 24.25 8.39 -3.73
N SER A 350 23.08 8.72 -4.30
CA SER A 350 22.75 8.63 -5.72
C SER A 350 22.89 9.98 -6.42
N ARG A 351 23.75 10.88 -5.93
CA ARG A 351 23.99 12.23 -6.49
C ARG A 351 22.71 13.05 -6.64
N GLY A 352 21.75 12.83 -5.78
CA GLY A 352 20.46 13.52 -5.75
C GLY A 352 19.38 12.91 -6.67
N VAL A 353 19.65 11.88 -7.43
CA VAL A 353 18.69 11.27 -8.35
C VAL A 353 17.54 10.68 -7.56
N MET A 354 16.33 11.13 -7.89
CA MET A 354 15.11 10.59 -7.32
C MET A 354 14.70 9.31 -8.06
N VAL A 355 14.22 8.32 -7.29
CA VAL A 355 13.72 7.05 -7.82
C VAL A 355 12.25 6.92 -7.47
N ASN A 356 11.44 6.65 -8.48
CA ASN A 356 10.02 6.36 -8.34
C ASN A 356 9.85 4.96 -7.73
N ARG A 357 9.39 4.89 -6.49
CA ARG A 357 9.25 3.63 -5.74
C ARG A 357 8.20 2.69 -6.31
N ASN A 358 7.24 3.23 -7.05
CA ASN A 358 6.17 2.43 -7.64
C ASN A 358 6.66 1.68 -8.89
N THR A 359 7.61 2.27 -9.63
CA THR A 359 8.10 1.72 -10.89
C THR A 359 9.55 1.23 -10.81
N GLY A 360 10.31 1.63 -9.78
CA GLY A 360 11.73 1.37 -9.64
C GLY A 360 12.61 2.15 -10.65
N THR A 361 12.04 3.09 -11.40
CA THR A 361 12.74 3.90 -12.42
C THR A 361 13.00 5.32 -11.93
N THR A 362 13.81 6.08 -12.68
CA THR A 362 14.04 7.52 -12.41
C THR A 362 12.96 8.43 -12.99
N ARG A 363 12.01 7.88 -13.77
CA ARG A 363 10.95 8.60 -14.44
C ARG A 363 9.73 8.78 -13.53
N PHE A 364 9.22 10.00 -13.51
CA PHE A 364 8.03 10.39 -12.77
C PHE A 364 7.02 11.07 -13.70
N GLU A 365 5.79 10.65 -13.64
CA GLU A 365 4.69 11.50 -14.10
C GLU A 365 4.56 12.69 -13.14
N MET A 366 4.13 13.84 -13.65
CA MET A 366 4.00 15.07 -12.84
C MET A 366 3.13 14.86 -11.59
N SER A 367 2.12 14.02 -11.68
CA SER A 367 1.22 13.66 -10.57
C SER A 367 1.86 12.78 -9.48
N GLN A 368 2.99 12.15 -9.79
CA GLN A 368 3.73 11.25 -8.88
C GLN A 368 4.81 11.98 -8.08
N LEU A 369 5.15 13.20 -8.48
CA LEU A 369 6.08 14.04 -7.75
C LEU A 369 5.38 14.77 -6.58
N PRO A 370 6.11 15.09 -5.49
CA PRO A 370 5.64 16.07 -4.51
C PRO A 370 5.23 17.37 -5.21
N GLN A 371 4.11 17.95 -4.79
CA GLN A 371 3.49 19.09 -5.48
C GLN A 371 4.46 20.28 -5.70
N ASP A 372 5.31 20.57 -4.70
CA ASP A 372 6.27 21.67 -4.78
C ASP A 372 7.35 21.41 -5.83
N ILE A 373 7.83 20.16 -5.94
CA ILE A 373 8.78 19.75 -6.98
C ILE A 373 8.11 19.82 -8.35
N ALA A 374 6.90 19.23 -8.49
CA ALA A 374 6.17 19.25 -9.75
C ALA A 374 5.97 20.68 -10.26
N ARG A 375 5.57 21.61 -9.36
CA ARG A 375 5.40 23.04 -9.69
C ARG A 375 6.72 23.69 -10.13
N ALA A 376 7.82 23.36 -9.45
CA ALA A 376 9.13 23.93 -9.78
C ALA A 376 9.61 23.50 -11.17
N VAL A 377 9.47 22.20 -11.52
CA VAL A 377 9.99 21.65 -12.79
C VAL A 377 9.06 21.84 -13.98
N ALA A 378 7.81 22.28 -13.75
CA ALA A 378 6.80 22.40 -14.82
C ALA A 378 7.25 23.27 -16.01
N SER A 379 8.00 24.34 -15.73
CA SER A 379 8.49 25.30 -16.74
C SER A 379 10.01 25.26 -16.98
N MET A 380 10.70 24.27 -16.40
CA MET A 380 12.16 24.15 -16.54
C MET A 380 12.54 23.36 -17.77
N GLU A 381 13.69 23.70 -18.34
CA GLU A 381 14.35 22.94 -19.38
C GLU A 381 15.36 21.92 -18.80
N PRO A 382 15.62 20.81 -19.50
CA PRO A 382 16.63 19.85 -19.07
C PRO A 382 18.00 20.52 -18.82
N GLY A 383 18.57 20.22 -17.65
CA GLY A 383 19.83 20.82 -17.16
C GLY A 383 19.63 22.02 -16.23
N GLU A 384 18.47 22.64 -16.19
CA GLU A 384 18.21 23.77 -15.30
C GLU A 384 18.11 23.37 -13.84
N ILE A 385 18.50 24.30 -12.97
CA ILE A 385 18.38 24.18 -11.50
C ILE A 385 17.36 25.21 -11.02
N SER A 386 16.35 24.74 -10.28
CA SER A 386 15.28 25.57 -9.73
C SER A 386 15.83 26.67 -8.81
N LYS A 387 15.01 27.70 -8.56
CA LYS A 387 15.17 28.52 -7.36
C LYS A 387 14.93 27.64 -6.13
N PRO A 388 15.45 28.02 -4.93
CA PRO A 388 15.13 27.29 -3.71
C PRO A 388 13.64 27.23 -3.49
N ILE A 389 13.15 26.03 -3.15
CA ILE A 389 11.75 25.76 -2.80
C ILE A 389 11.65 25.33 -1.35
N ILE A 390 10.67 25.82 -0.63
CA ILE A 390 10.30 25.36 0.69
C ILE A 390 9.26 24.25 0.48
N MET A 391 9.51 23.09 1.07
CA MET A 391 8.62 21.95 0.96
C MET A 391 8.60 21.14 2.27
N LYS A 392 7.58 20.32 2.45
CA LYS A 392 7.58 19.33 3.53
C LYS A 392 8.31 18.06 3.10
N ASP A 393 9.20 17.58 3.95
CA ASP A 393 9.75 16.22 3.81
C ASP A 393 8.60 15.22 3.98
N PRO A 394 8.23 14.45 2.92
CA PRO A 394 7.05 13.60 2.96
C PRO A 394 7.14 12.43 3.94
N ARG A 395 8.36 12.13 4.45
CA ARG A 395 8.56 11.07 5.43
C ARG A 395 8.60 11.58 6.87
N ARG A 396 9.21 12.77 7.05
CA ARG A 396 9.50 13.28 8.40
C ARG A 396 8.55 14.38 8.82
N ASP A 397 7.63 14.77 7.92
CA ASP A 397 6.63 15.82 8.13
C ASP A 397 7.24 17.10 8.73
N ARG A 398 8.40 17.51 8.22
CA ARG A 398 9.10 18.73 8.61
C ARG A 398 9.41 19.60 7.40
N GLU A 399 9.51 20.89 7.62
CA GLU A 399 9.90 21.82 6.57
C GLU A 399 11.38 21.69 6.22
N ILE A 400 11.68 21.64 4.95
CA ILE A 400 13.00 21.61 4.36
C ILE A 400 13.08 22.61 3.21
N VAL A 401 14.29 23.01 2.86
CA VAL A 401 14.53 23.82 1.66
C VAL A 401 15.31 22.98 0.65
N ALA A 402 14.85 23.00 -0.60
CA ALA A 402 15.39 22.16 -1.66
C ALA A 402 15.77 22.97 -2.91
N LEU A 403 16.80 22.49 -3.63
CA LEU A 403 17.03 22.77 -5.03
C LEU A 403 16.70 21.53 -5.84
N VAL A 404 16.06 21.73 -6.97
CA VAL A 404 15.72 20.65 -7.90
C VAL A 404 16.41 20.92 -9.24
N LYS A 405 17.04 19.90 -9.80
CA LYS A 405 17.59 19.94 -11.17
C LYS A 405 16.75 19.04 -12.05
N LEU A 406 16.27 19.57 -13.17
CA LEU A 406 15.60 18.78 -14.19
C LEU A 406 16.68 18.08 -15.03
N MET A 407 16.72 16.75 -14.98
CA MET A 407 17.68 15.96 -15.74
C MET A 407 17.21 15.70 -17.17
N ALA A 408 15.97 15.26 -17.30
CA ALA A 408 15.36 14.91 -18.58
C ALA A 408 13.85 15.19 -18.55
N ARG A 409 13.31 15.44 -19.74
CA ARG A 409 11.89 15.62 -19.99
C ARG A 409 11.51 14.72 -21.16
N HIS A 410 10.53 13.85 -20.92
CA HIS A 410 10.01 12.90 -21.90
C HIS A 410 8.60 13.33 -22.29
N GLU A 411 8.46 13.82 -23.52
CA GLU A 411 7.18 14.33 -24.00
C GLU A 411 6.15 13.21 -24.09
N PRO A 412 4.85 13.56 -23.96
CA PRO A 412 3.78 12.59 -24.06
C PRO A 412 3.76 11.87 -25.40
N HIS A 413 3.65 10.55 -25.40
CA HIS A 413 3.66 9.75 -26.63
C HIS A 413 2.91 8.41 -26.46
N ARG A 414 2.65 7.72 -27.57
CA ARG A 414 2.27 6.31 -27.53
C ARG A 414 3.50 5.49 -27.22
N ALA A 415 3.38 4.52 -26.30
CA ALA A 415 4.49 3.67 -25.91
C ALA A 415 5.19 3.06 -27.13
N ASN A 416 6.52 3.02 -27.09
CA ASN A 416 7.35 2.48 -28.15
C ASN A 416 8.51 1.64 -27.60
N LEU A 417 9.05 0.76 -28.44
CA LEU A 417 10.12 -0.17 -28.00
C LEU A 417 11.47 0.50 -27.74
N GLY A 418 11.66 1.75 -28.16
CA GLY A 418 12.90 2.50 -27.93
C GLY A 418 12.95 3.07 -26.50
N ASP A 419 11.88 3.76 -26.12
CA ASP A 419 11.82 4.53 -24.88
C ASP A 419 11.17 3.75 -23.73
N ASP A 420 10.21 2.85 -24.04
CA ASP A 420 9.33 2.22 -23.05
C ASP A 420 9.47 0.70 -22.98
N TYR A 421 10.63 0.19 -23.42
CA TYR A 421 10.87 -1.25 -23.51
C TYR A 421 10.55 -1.99 -22.19
N GLN A 422 10.92 -1.44 -21.03
CA GLN A 422 10.67 -2.08 -19.73
C GLN A 422 9.17 -2.15 -19.40
N GLN A 423 8.42 -1.11 -19.73
CA GLN A 423 6.97 -1.08 -19.55
C GLN A 423 6.30 -2.14 -20.45
N ILE A 424 6.69 -2.18 -21.73
CA ILE A 424 6.16 -3.14 -22.70
C ILE A 424 6.54 -4.58 -22.31
N LYS A 425 7.77 -4.78 -21.82
CA LYS A 425 8.22 -6.07 -21.29
C LYS A 425 7.37 -6.50 -20.10
N GLY A 426 7.10 -5.59 -19.16
CA GLY A 426 6.21 -5.85 -18.03
C GLY A 426 4.80 -6.28 -18.48
N MET A 427 4.23 -5.57 -19.45
CA MET A 427 2.92 -5.92 -20.03
C MET A 427 2.93 -7.32 -20.65
N TYR A 428 3.99 -7.67 -21.37
CA TYR A 428 4.15 -9.01 -21.94
C TYR A 428 4.27 -10.08 -20.86
N GLU A 429 5.09 -9.83 -19.84
CA GLU A 429 5.25 -10.76 -18.71
C GLU A 429 3.96 -10.95 -17.93
N ASP A 430 3.18 -9.88 -17.72
CA ASP A 430 1.86 -9.96 -17.09
C ASP A 430 0.87 -10.76 -17.94
N SER A 431 0.86 -10.54 -19.26
CA SER A 431 0.04 -11.32 -20.19
C SER A 431 0.42 -12.82 -20.19
N ARG A 432 1.71 -13.11 -20.13
CA ARG A 432 2.22 -14.50 -20.03
C ARG A 432 1.83 -15.14 -18.70
N ARG A 433 1.97 -14.37 -17.62
CA ARG A 433 1.58 -14.81 -16.27
C ARG A 433 0.11 -15.17 -16.22
N GLN A 434 -0.75 -14.27 -16.70
CA GLN A 434 -2.19 -14.52 -16.74
C GLN A 434 -2.52 -15.78 -17.52
N LYS A 435 -1.95 -15.93 -18.70
CA LYS A 435 -2.17 -17.12 -19.54
C LYS A 435 -1.79 -18.42 -18.84
N ILE A 436 -0.66 -18.46 -18.14
CA ILE A 436 -0.21 -19.63 -17.39
C ILE A 436 -1.18 -19.95 -16.24
N LEU A 437 -1.65 -18.92 -15.54
CA LEU A 437 -2.60 -19.11 -14.44
C LEU A 437 -3.95 -19.58 -14.94
N ASP A 438 -4.44 -19.04 -16.06
CA ASP A 438 -5.70 -19.46 -16.68
C ASP A 438 -5.62 -20.93 -17.16
N GLU A 439 -4.55 -21.30 -17.88
CA GLU A 439 -4.34 -22.69 -18.33
C GLU A 439 -4.24 -23.66 -17.14
N TRP A 440 -3.56 -23.27 -16.07
CA TRP A 440 -3.48 -24.06 -14.85
C TRP A 440 -4.86 -24.20 -14.19
N LEU A 441 -5.60 -23.11 -14.11
CA LEU A 441 -6.92 -23.09 -13.48
C LEU A 441 -7.93 -23.95 -14.24
N GLU A 442 -8.00 -23.83 -15.56
CA GLU A 442 -8.86 -24.69 -16.36
C GLU A 442 -8.55 -26.18 -16.15
N LYS A 443 -7.27 -26.54 -16.16
CA LYS A 443 -6.86 -27.92 -15.86
C LYS A 443 -7.29 -28.36 -14.46
N LYS A 444 -7.13 -27.50 -13.44
CA LYS A 444 -7.52 -27.82 -12.06
C LYS A 444 -9.03 -27.95 -11.89
N ILE A 445 -9.83 -27.15 -12.58
CA ILE A 445 -11.29 -27.29 -12.60
C ILE A 445 -11.69 -28.64 -13.18
N ASP A 446 -11.03 -29.07 -14.26
CA ASP A 446 -11.31 -30.37 -14.89
C ASP A 446 -10.94 -31.55 -14.01
N GLU A 447 -9.81 -31.47 -13.29
CA GLU A 447 -9.29 -32.52 -12.43
C GLU A 447 -9.98 -32.59 -11.05
N THR A 448 -10.63 -31.53 -10.59
CA THR A 448 -11.25 -31.44 -9.27
C THR A 448 -12.71 -31.82 -9.31
N TYR A 449 -13.18 -32.50 -8.26
CA TYR A 449 -14.61 -32.68 -8.07
C TYR A 449 -15.26 -31.33 -7.74
N VAL A 450 -16.26 -30.94 -8.54
CA VAL A 450 -17.05 -29.71 -8.30
C VAL A 450 -18.52 -30.06 -8.34
N ARG A 451 -19.23 -29.66 -7.29
CA ARG A 451 -20.69 -29.74 -7.21
C ARG A 451 -21.25 -28.35 -6.99
N ILE A 452 -22.18 -27.96 -7.86
CA ILE A 452 -22.93 -26.71 -7.75
C ILE A 452 -24.37 -27.09 -7.45
N GLU A 453 -24.96 -26.48 -6.43
CA GLU A 453 -26.38 -26.75 -6.10
C GLU A 453 -27.32 -26.13 -7.15
N ASP A 454 -28.49 -26.74 -7.34
CA ASP A 454 -29.35 -26.44 -8.50
C ASP A 454 -29.74 -24.96 -8.62
N GLY A 455 -29.97 -24.28 -7.54
CA GLY A 455 -30.29 -22.84 -7.54
C GLY A 455 -29.15 -21.92 -8.00
N TRP A 456 -27.91 -22.45 -8.10
CA TRP A 456 -26.68 -21.70 -8.39
C TRP A 456 -26.04 -22.09 -9.73
N ARG A 457 -26.67 -22.97 -10.50
CA ARG A 457 -26.15 -23.45 -11.80
C ARG A 457 -26.48 -22.55 -13.00
N ASN A 458 -27.52 -21.73 -12.90
CA ASN A 458 -27.99 -20.91 -14.01
C ASN A 458 -27.22 -19.60 -14.13
N CYS A 459 -25.88 -19.69 -14.24
CA CYS A 459 -24.95 -18.58 -14.31
C CYS A 459 -24.10 -18.64 -15.58
N GLU A 460 -23.75 -17.46 -16.10
CA GLU A 460 -22.72 -17.35 -17.13
C GLU A 460 -21.35 -17.26 -16.44
N PHE A 461 -20.78 -18.41 -16.10
CA PHE A 461 -19.46 -18.49 -15.47
C PHE A 461 -18.35 -18.08 -16.44
N GLU A 462 -17.28 -17.48 -15.91
CA GLU A 462 -16.08 -17.14 -16.67
C GLU A 462 -15.41 -18.41 -17.20
N HIS A 463 -15.33 -19.46 -16.37
CA HIS A 463 -14.83 -20.78 -16.74
C HIS A 463 -16.01 -21.75 -16.98
N LYS A 464 -16.23 -22.11 -18.24
CA LYS A 464 -17.39 -22.96 -18.64
C LYS A 464 -17.30 -24.39 -18.15
N ASN A 465 -16.12 -24.88 -17.83
CA ASN A 465 -15.87 -26.24 -17.39
C ASN A 465 -16.23 -26.53 -15.91
N TRP A 466 -16.74 -25.54 -15.18
CA TRP A 466 -17.39 -25.77 -13.88
C TRP A 466 -18.58 -26.73 -13.99
N ILE A 467 -19.34 -26.66 -15.09
CA ILE A 467 -20.46 -27.56 -15.35
C ILE A 467 -19.96 -28.66 -16.27
N LYS A 468 -19.59 -29.80 -15.65
CA LYS A 468 -19.25 -31.01 -16.42
C LYS A 468 -20.51 -31.49 -17.09
N THR A 469 -20.63 -31.39 -18.43
CA THR A 469 -21.65 -32.09 -19.22
C THR A 469 -21.37 -33.58 -19.06
N THR A 470 -22.19 -34.27 -18.28
CA THR A 470 -22.22 -35.71 -18.27
C THR A 470 -22.64 -36.13 -19.68
N ALA A 471 -21.68 -36.65 -20.46
CA ALA A 471 -21.96 -37.34 -21.70
C ALA A 471 -22.79 -38.58 -21.32
N GLY A 472 -24.15 -38.45 -21.33
CA GLY A 472 -25.00 -39.61 -21.07
C GLY A 472 -26.41 -39.38 -20.55
N GLU A 473 -27.06 -38.25 -20.85
CA GLU A 473 -28.54 -38.14 -20.66
C GLU A 473 -29.27 -37.84 -21.96
N ASP A 474 -28.90 -38.53 -23.04
CA ASP A 474 -29.75 -38.69 -24.23
C ASP A 474 -29.90 -40.20 -24.48
N LYS A 475 -30.79 -40.83 -23.71
CA LYS A 475 -31.45 -42.08 -24.10
C LYS A 475 -32.82 -42.16 -23.45
#